data_c1a084082651872f78c103957aabe676
#
_entry.id   c1a084082651872f78c103957aabe676
#
_cell.length_a   1.000
_cell.length_b   1.000
_cell.length_c   1.000
_cell.angle_alpha   90.00
_cell.angle_beta   90.00
_cell.angle_gamma   90.00
#
_symmetry.space_group_name_H-M   'P 1'
#
loop_
_entity.id
_entity.type
_entity.pdbx_description
1 polymer ?
#
loop_
_entity_poly.entity_id
_entity_poly.type
_entity_poly.pdbx_seq_one_letter_code
_entity_poly.pdbx_strand_id
1 'polypeptide(L)'
;MKILWWSLAALLLYAAILVWTTTQDKKDGAMTPQVVTIKFGADGRLDAQNQGFSTMNHPSGVYRYQIHWDDPAKLGTVTYIQGSHSFDVDNVMITTGLGDKDSPEDGVDNWDINFNISSSKTISHEEGRDKVMSLLGRLRATGWKRYVDTASPRLVGREAMMYASSESGTLDSLDSTYTPTIDEWKKLITVEPRWIFYADGVFLTLSLSYQSSGSPDIGYYLTDIQVSTASDHYTPYFTDSVERRKNWKKLLSDELKPAREERSKKEAELKTLGYTIDATYQPPQFEAPDFSVKADNVH
;
A
#
# COMPACT_ATOMS: atom_id res chain seq x y z
N MET A 1 13.84 -20.00 5.71
CA MET A 1 14.38 -19.22 6.83
C MET A 1 15.02 -17.91 6.36
N LYS A 2 14.43 -17.21 5.36
CA LYS A 2 14.90 -15.89 4.86
C LYS A 2 13.80 -14.82 4.80
N ILE A 3 12.56 -15.15 5.15
CA ILE A 3 11.38 -14.25 5.03
C ILE A 3 11.19 -13.35 6.27
N LEU A 4 11.83 -13.68 7.41
CA LEU A 4 11.67 -12.91 8.66
C LEU A 4 12.48 -11.59 8.71
N TRP A 5 13.28 -11.27 7.72
CA TRP A 5 14.17 -10.09 7.75
C TRP A 5 13.52 -8.82 7.19
N TRP A 6 12.46 -8.92 6.41
CA TRP A 6 11.83 -7.77 5.77
C TRP A 6 10.91 -6.96 6.70
N SER A 7 10.22 -7.62 7.64
CA SER A 7 9.38 -6.94 8.64
C SER A 7 10.20 -6.16 9.69
N LEU A 8 11.41 -6.61 10.02
CA LEU A 8 12.30 -5.89 10.92
C LEU A 8 12.99 -4.69 10.23
N ALA A 9 13.24 -4.76 8.92
CA ALA A 9 13.82 -3.65 8.16
C ALA A 9 12.82 -2.49 8.02
N ALA A 10 11.52 -2.76 7.83
CA ALA A 10 10.49 -1.73 7.78
C ALA A 10 10.32 -1.00 9.12
N LEU A 11 10.34 -1.73 10.25
CA LEU A 11 10.26 -1.14 11.60
C LEU A 11 11.51 -0.32 11.97
N LEU A 12 12.70 -0.74 11.57
CA LEU A 12 13.95 0.02 11.80
C LEU A 12 14.03 1.25 10.90
N LEU A 13 13.51 1.22 9.68
CA LEU A 13 13.37 2.40 8.83
C LEU A 13 12.39 3.41 9.43
N TYR A 14 11.29 2.96 10.03
CA TYR A 14 10.30 3.83 10.69
C TYR A 14 10.88 4.52 11.94
N ALA A 15 11.65 3.80 12.76
CA ALA A 15 12.33 4.37 13.93
C ALA A 15 13.47 5.33 13.54
N ALA A 16 14.21 5.06 12.47
CA ALA A 16 15.25 5.95 11.95
C ALA A 16 14.67 7.23 11.32
N ILE A 17 13.47 7.18 10.73
CA ILE A 17 12.76 8.33 10.17
C ILE A 17 12.33 9.29 11.29
N LEU A 18 11.91 8.79 12.45
CA LEU A 18 11.48 9.63 13.59
C LEU A 18 12.64 10.40 14.26
N VAL A 19 13.86 9.89 14.22
CA VAL A 19 15.02 10.54 14.87
C VAL A 19 15.71 11.56 13.96
N TRP A 20 15.50 11.51 12.64
CA TRP A 20 16.19 12.37 11.67
C TRP A 20 15.40 13.63 11.27
N THR A 21 14.19 13.84 11.79
CA THR A 21 13.32 14.97 11.43
C THR A 21 13.65 16.30 12.12
N THR A 22 14.73 16.40 12.90
CA THR A 22 14.99 17.59 13.74
C THR A 22 15.88 18.66 13.11
N THR A 23 16.35 18.51 11.87
CA THR A 23 17.15 19.56 11.21
C THR A 23 16.73 19.74 9.74
N GLN A 24 15.60 20.34 9.50
CA GLN A 24 15.36 21.01 8.21
C GLN A 24 14.96 22.45 8.43
N ASP A 25 15.63 23.33 7.70
CA ASP A 25 15.28 24.74 7.58
C ASP A 25 13.80 24.88 7.22
N LYS A 26 12.99 25.31 8.19
CA LYS A 26 11.67 25.87 7.90
C LYS A 26 11.91 27.02 6.94
N LYS A 27 11.44 26.91 5.71
CA LYS A 27 11.17 28.07 4.87
C LYS A 27 10.18 28.93 5.66
N ASP A 28 10.69 30.02 6.25
CA ASP A 28 9.90 30.90 7.08
C ASP A 28 8.67 31.39 6.32
N GLY A 29 7.48 31.12 6.86
CA GLY A 29 6.25 31.88 6.63
C GLY A 29 5.25 31.34 5.61
N ALA A 30 5.52 30.30 4.83
CA ALA A 30 4.48 29.71 3.97
C ALA A 30 3.60 28.77 4.78
N MET A 31 2.29 29.06 4.84
CA MET A 31 1.30 28.14 5.45
C MET A 31 1.27 26.84 4.64
N THR A 32 1.36 25.69 5.29
CA THR A 32 1.11 24.37 4.68
C THR A 32 -0.28 24.37 4.07
N PRO A 33 -0.45 24.08 2.76
CA PRO A 33 -1.77 24.02 2.15
C PRO A 33 -2.60 22.92 2.79
N GLN A 34 -3.88 23.21 3.04
CA GLN A 34 -4.80 22.27 3.69
C GLN A 34 -5.19 21.12 2.77
N VAL A 35 -5.20 21.34 1.46
CA VAL A 35 -5.52 20.36 0.44
C VAL A 35 -4.38 20.30 -0.55
N VAL A 36 -3.91 19.08 -0.84
CA VAL A 36 -2.89 18.85 -1.88
C VAL A 36 -3.33 17.76 -2.84
N THR A 37 -2.83 17.84 -4.05
CA THR A 37 -3.05 16.86 -5.10
C THR A 37 -1.75 16.14 -5.40
N ILE A 38 -1.82 14.81 -5.48
CA ILE A 38 -0.68 13.96 -5.82
C ILE A 38 -0.99 13.09 -7.04
N LYS A 39 0.02 12.86 -7.87
CA LYS A 39 -0.01 11.97 -9.04
C LYS A 39 1.38 11.45 -9.34
N PHE A 40 1.49 10.44 -10.18
CA PHE A 40 2.77 9.90 -10.63
C PHE A 40 3.42 10.74 -11.74
N GLY A 41 4.66 10.41 -12.01
CA GLY A 41 5.41 10.93 -13.16
C GLY A 41 6.11 12.26 -12.91
N ALA A 42 6.70 12.81 -13.98
CA ALA A 42 7.39 14.08 -13.95
C ALA A 42 6.47 15.25 -13.56
N ASP A 43 5.21 15.21 -13.99
CA ASP A 43 4.19 16.18 -13.60
C ASP A 43 3.88 16.11 -12.11
N GLY A 44 3.83 14.89 -11.51
CA GLY A 44 3.64 14.70 -10.07
C GLY A 44 4.76 15.34 -9.26
N ARG A 45 6.00 15.24 -9.74
CA ARG A 45 7.16 15.90 -9.15
C ARG A 45 7.02 17.42 -9.16
N LEU A 46 6.65 17.99 -10.32
CA LEU A 46 6.47 19.44 -10.47
C LEU A 46 5.32 19.95 -9.59
N ASP A 47 4.21 19.22 -9.55
CA ASP A 47 3.06 19.58 -8.71
C ASP A 47 3.41 19.56 -7.23
N ALA A 48 4.14 18.54 -6.76
CA ALA A 48 4.60 18.48 -5.37
C ALA A 48 5.47 19.70 -5.00
N GLN A 49 6.43 20.08 -5.87
CA GLN A 49 7.27 21.25 -5.66
C GLN A 49 6.44 22.55 -5.61
N ASN A 50 5.48 22.70 -6.53
CA ASN A 50 4.61 23.87 -6.60
C ASN A 50 3.65 23.98 -5.40
N GLN A 51 3.26 22.88 -4.82
CA GLN A 51 2.39 22.80 -3.63
C GLN A 51 3.16 22.92 -2.31
N GLY A 52 4.47 23.15 -2.35
CA GLY A 52 5.27 23.41 -1.15
C GLY A 52 5.76 22.16 -0.42
N PHE A 53 5.78 21.01 -1.09
CA PHE A 53 6.45 19.82 -0.54
C PHE A 53 7.94 20.11 -0.33
N SER A 54 8.47 19.73 0.82
CA SER A 54 9.92 19.73 1.05
C SER A 54 10.56 18.65 0.17
N THR A 55 11.72 18.94 -0.39
CA THR A 55 12.46 18.01 -1.24
C THR A 55 13.75 17.61 -0.54
N MET A 56 14.02 16.32 -0.47
CA MET A 56 15.25 15.76 0.04
C MET A 56 15.87 14.80 -0.96
N ASN A 57 17.19 14.95 -1.18
CA ASN A 57 17.98 14.02 -1.99
C ASN A 57 18.72 13.07 -1.08
N HIS A 58 18.37 11.78 -1.11
CA HIS A 58 19.05 10.79 -0.31
C HIS A 58 20.36 10.33 -1.00
N PRO A 59 21.45 10.07 -0.25
CA PRO A 59 22.70 9.58 -0.83
C PRO A 59 22.57 8.28 -1.66
N SER A 60 21.56 7.44 -1.36
CA SER A 60 21.26 6.24 -2.15
C SER A 60 20.68 6.53 -3.54
N GLY A 61 20.35 7.80 -3.85
CA GLY A 61 19.79 8.19 -5.12
C GLY A 61 18.27 8.37 -5.14
N VAL A 62 17.61 8.22 -4.02
CA VAL A 62 16.16 8.45 -3.91
C VAL A 62 15.88 9.93 -3.71
N TYR A 63 14.97 10.50 -4.50
CA TYR A 63 14.33 11.77 -4.23
C TYR A 63 13.11 11.55 -3.35
N ARG A 64 12.98 12.37 -2.30
CA ARG A 64 11.80 12.36 -1.43
C ARG A 64 11.12 13.72 -1.44
N TYR A 65 9.83 13.72 -1.68
CA TYR A 65 8.93 14.86 -1.59
C TYR A 65 8.01 14.65 -0.40
N GLN A 66 7.94 15.60 0.56
CA GLN A 66 7.21 15.38 1.78
C GLN A 66 6.48 16.63 2.25
N ILE A 67 5.26 16.45 2.74
CA ILE A 67 4.47 17.48 3.41
C ILE A 67 3.91 16.93 4.72
N HIS A 68 3.89 17.76 5.75
CA HIS A 68 3.42 17.44 7.09
C HIS A 68 2.32 18.40 7.54
N TRP A 69 1.37 17.88 8.28
CA TRP A 69 0.36 18.63 9.03
C TRP A 69 0.52 18.32 10.52
N ASP A 70 1.32 19.16 11.22
CA ASP A 70 1.72 18.94 12.62
C ASP A 70 0.63 19.32 13.63
N ASP A 71 -0.37 20.12 13.21
CA ASP A 71 -1.48 20.53 14.07
C ASP A 71 -2.62 19.50 13.97
N PRO A 72 -2.90 18.73 15.05
CA PRO A 72 -3.98 17.73 15.02
C PRO A 72 -5.37 18.32 14.75
N ALA A 73 -5.56 19.64 14.94
CA ALA A 73 -6.80 20.34 14.63
C ALA A 73 -6.90 20.77 13.15
N LYS A 74 -5.80 20.64 12.38
CA LYS A 74 -5.70 21.10 10.99
C LYS A 74 -4.98 20.06 10.12
N LEU A 75 -5.43 18.83 10.21
CA LEU A 75 -4.93 17.75 9.36
C LEU A 75 -5.28 17.98 7.89
N GLY A 76 -4.44 17.50 6.99
CA GLY A 76 -4.58 17.72 5.55
C GLY A 76 -5.63 16.85 4.89
N THR A 77 -5.97 17.21 3.66
CA THR A 77 -6.69 16.38 2.70
C THR A 77 -5.77 16.13 1.50
N VAL A 78 -5.65 14.89 1.08
CA VAL A 78 -4.87 14.49 -0.10
C VAL A 78 -5.80 13.93 -1.15
N THR A 79 -5.74 14.46 -2.36
CA THR A 79 -6.40 13.93 -3.56
C THR A 79 -5.37 13.20 -4.42
N TYR A 80 -5.49 11.89 -4.56
CA TYR A 80 -4.72 11.10 -5.50
C TYR A 80 -5.40 11.08 -6.87
N ILE A 81 -4.68 11.43 -7.93
CA ILE A 81 -5.22 11.54 -9.29
C ILE A 81 -4.73 10.38 -10.17
N GLN A 82 -5.68 9.55 -10.62
CA GLN A 82 -5.49 8.49 -11.60
C GLN A 82 -6.77 8.25 -12.40
N GLY A 83 -7.16 9.20 -13.24
CA GLY A 83 -8.38 9.08 -14.06
C GLY A 83 -9.62 8.71 -13.22
N SER A 84 -10.30 7.62 -13.60
CA SER A 84 -11.47 7.11 -12.88
C SER A 84 -11.15 6.46 -11.54
N HIS A 85 -9.90 6.16 -11.26
CA HIS A 85 -9.42 5.52 -10.03
C HIS A 85 -8.95 6.52 -8.97
N SER A 86 -9.19 7.82 -9.19
CA SER A 86 -8.85 8.89 -8.24
C SER A 86 -9.66 8.75 -6.94
N PHE A 87 -9.06 9.18 -5.83
CA PHE A 87 -9.71 9.16 -4.51
C PHE A 87 -9.17 10.27 -3.61
N ASP A 88 -9.95 10.60 -2.58
CA ASP A 88 -9.59 11.56 -1.54
C ASP A 88 -9.39 10.88 -0.21
N VAL A 89 -8.43 11.42 0.58
CA VAL A 89 -8.14 11.01 1.95
C VAL A 89 -8.09 12.24 2.83
N ASP A 90 -8.91 12.24 3.88
CA ASP A 90 -8.94 13.28 4.91
C ASP A 90 -8.12 12.88 6.15
N ASN A 91 -7.91 13.84 7.05
CA ASN A 91 -7.17 13.69 8.30
C ASN A 91 -5.73 13.19 8.09
N VAL A 92 -5.10 13.62 6.99
CA VAL A 92 -3.73 13.27 6.66
C VAL A 92 -2.75 14.02 7.55
N MET A 93 -1.80 13.29 8.12
CA MET A 93 -0.71 13.82 8.94
C MET A 93 0.55 14.06 8.12
N ILE A 94 0.82 13.16 7.19
CA ILE A 94 2.02 13.22 6.36
C ILE A 94 1.75 12.54 5.01
N THR A 95 2.29 13.13 3.96
CA THR A 95 2.34 12.50 2.63
C THR A 95 3.76 12.56 2.10
N THR A 96 4.25 11.43 1.61
CA THR A 96 5.61 11.26 1.08
C THR A 96 5.56 10.69 -0.32
N GLY A 97 6.20 11.36 -1.28
CA GLY A 97 6.45 10.84 -2.62
C GLY A 97 7.90 10.44 -2.79
N LEU A 98 8.16 9.36 -3.51
CA LEU A 98 9.49 8.86 -3.83
C LEU A 98 9.69 8.83 -5.35
N GLY A 99 10.95 9.01 -5.77
CA GLY A 99 11.39 8.86 -7.14
C GLY A 99 12.89 8.53 -7.17
N ASP A 100 13.36 7.93 -8.26
CA ASP A 100 14.74 7.50 -8.41
C ASP A 100 15.54 8.52 -9.28
N LYS A 101 16.75 8.87 -8.84
CA LYS A 101 17.66 9.71 -9.63
C LYS A 101 18.18 9.01 -10.89
N ASP A 102 18.22 7.65 -10.86
CA ASP A 102 18.70 6.85 -11.99
C ASP A 102 17.61 6.70 -13.08
N SER A 103 16.36 7.12 -12.77
CA SER A 103 15.21 7.19 -13.68
C SER A 103 14.45 8.52 -13.49
N PRO A 104 15.10 9.67 -13.66
CA PRO A 104 14.50 10.99 -13.37
C PRO A 104 13.28 11.31 -14.26
N GLU A 105 13.18 10.66 -15.41
CA GLU A 105 12.05 10.74 -16.35
C GLU A 105 10.78 10.12 -15.77
N ASP A 106 10.91 9.10 -14.89
CA ASP A 106 9.77 8.46 -14.24
C ASP A 106 9.14 9.35 -13.15
N GLY A 107 9.89 10.36 -12.68
CA GLY A 107 9.40 11.34 -11.70
C GLY A 107 9.11 10.72 -10.34
N VAL A 108 7.87 10.86 -9.85
CA VAL A 108 7.38 10.18 -8.64
C VAL A 108 6.69 8.89 -9.06
N ASP A 109 7.10 7.76 -8.49
CA ASP A 109 6.59 6.42 -8.79
C ASP A 109 5.96 5.71 -7.58
N ASN A 110 6.08 6.33 -6.38
CA ASN A 110 5.52 5.84 -5.14
C ASN A 110 5.01 7.01 -4.29
N TRP A 111 3.81 6.90 -3.74
CA TRP A 111 3.24 7.81 -2.75
C TRP A 111 2.77 7.04 -1.53
N ASP A 112 3.08 7.59 -0.37
CA ASP A 112 2.67 7.11 0.95
C ASP A 112 1.83 8.21 1.62
N ILE A 113 0.64 7.84 2.13
CA ILE A 113 -0.33 8.75 2.74
C ILE A 113 -0.70 8.21 4.13
N ASN A 114 -0.16 8.83 5.17
CA ASN A 114 -0.44 8.46 6.55
C ASN A 114 -1.53 9.36 7.15
N PHE A 115 -2.60 8.77 7.64
CA PHE A 115 -3.78 9.50 8.08
C PHE A 115 -4.50 8.80 9.24
N ASN A 116 -5.28 9.59 9.99
CA ASN A 116 -6.22 9.04 10.95
C ASN A 116 -7.52 8.66 10.24
N ILE A 117 -8.03 7.47 10.49
CA ILE A 117 -9.31 7.03 9.89
C ILE A 117 -10.50 7.88 10.35
N SER A 118 -10.34 8.65 11.42
CA SER A 118 -11.32 9.58 11.99
C SER A 118 -10.67 10.90 12.40
N SER A 119 -11.42 11.98 12.39
CA SER A 119 -10.98 13.27 12.99
C SER A 119 -10.86 13.19 14.51
N SER A 120 -11.52 12.22 15.16
CA SER A 120 -11.37 11.95 16.59
C SER A 120 -10.10 11.12 16.84
N LYS A 121 -9.34 11.52 17.86
CA LYS A 121 -8.08 10.86 18.22
C LYS A 121 -8.27 9.40 18.58
N THR A 122 -9.33 9.08 19.33
CA THR A 122 -9.72 7.70 19.69
C THR A 122 -11.18 7.47 19.32
N ILE A 123 -11.48 6.28 18.83
CA ILE A 123 -12.83 5.87 18.41
C ILE A 123 -13.15 4.47 18.89
N SER A 124 -14.42 4.08 18.85
CA SER A 124 -14.85 2.74 19.16
C SER A 124 -14.39 1.74 18.08
N HIS A 125 -14.32 0.46 18.44
CA HIS A 125 -14.03 -0.59 17.47
C HIS A 125 -15.07 -0.67 16.35
N GLU A 126 -16.34 -0.40 16.65
CA GLU A 126 -17.40 -0.34 15.64
C GLU A 126 -17.17 0.80 14.66
N GLU A 127 -16.92 2.01 15.18
CA GLU A 127 -16.63 3.16 14.32
C GLU A 127 -15.38 2.93 13.46
N GLY A 128 -14.30 2.38 14.04
CA GLY A 128 -13.06 2.07 13.32
C GLY A 128 -13.30 1.08 12.18
N ARG A 129 -14.01 -0.02 12.46
CA ARG A 129 -14.40 -1.00 11.44
C ARG A 129 -15.22 -0.35 10.32
N ASP A 130 -16.27 0.38 10.68
CA ASP A 130 -17.22 0.92 9.72
C ASP A 130 -16.57 1.97 8.81
N LYS A 131 -15.68 2.80 9.35
CA LYS A 131 -14.90 3.77 8.55
C LYS A 131 -13.91 3.08 7.60
N VAL A 132 -13.20 2.04 8.04
CA VAL A 132 -12.31 1.27 7.17
C VAL A 132 -13.11 0.57 6.07
N MET A 133 -14.22 -0.11 6.40
CA MET A 133 -15.07 -0.77 5.41
C MET A 133 -15.69 0.22 4.41
N SER A 134 -16.06 1.43 4.87
CA SER A 134 -16.52 2.51 4.01
C SER A 134 -15.43 2.98 3.02
N LEU A 135 -14.20 3.16 3.49
CA LEU A 135 -13.06 3.52 2.64
C LEU A 135 -12.80 2.45 1.58
N LEU A 136 -12.73 1.17 1.99
CA LEU A 136 -12.60 0.04 1.06
C LEU A 136 -13.73 0.01 0.03
N GLY A 137 -14.97 0.33 0.44
CA GLY A 137 -16.12 0.46 -0.45
C GLY A 137 -15.94 1.55 -1.50
N ARG A 138 -15.44 2.73 -1.10
CA ARG A 138 -15.16 3.85 -2.02
C ARG A 138 -14.07 3.47 -3.03
N LEU A 139 -12.99 2.84 -2.60
CA LEU A 139 -11.92 2.38 -3.51
C LEU A 139 -12.47 1.40 -4.56
N ARG A 140 -13.29 0.41 -4.16
CA ARG A 140 -13.93 -0.50 -5.12
C ARG A 140 -14.87 0.24 -6.09
N ALA A 141 -15.62 1.22 -5.60
CA ALA A 141 -16.55 2.00 -6.43
C ALA A 141 -15.83 2.82 -7.52
N THR A 142 -14.59 3.22 -7.29
CA THR A 142 -13.73 3.88 -8.29
C THR A 142 -12.95 2.89 -9.17
N GLY A 143 -13.24 1.59 -9.07
CA GLY A 143 -12.71 0.57 -9.98
C GLY A 143 -11.44 -0.13 -9.54
N TRP A 144 -10.95 0.14 -8.32
CA TRP A 144 -9.85 -0.64 -7.75
C TRP A 144 -10.28 -2.09 -7.52
N LYS A 145 -9.51 -3.04 -8.04
CA LYS A 145 -9.75 -4.48 -7.93
C LYS A 145 -8.80 -5.08 -6.92
N ARG A 146 -9.27 -6.06 -6.13
CA ARG A 146 -8.43 -6.79 -5.22
C ARG A 146 -7.23 -7.39 -5.94
N TYR A 147 -6.05 -7.22 -5.38
CA TYR A 147 -4.84 -7.94 -5.76
C TYR A 147 -4.50 -8.97 -4.68
N VAL A 148 -4.10 -10.17 -5.10
CA VAL A 148 -3.58 -11.24 -4.23
C VAL A 148 -2.16 -11.52 -4.69
N ASP A 149 -1.19 -11.31 -3.80
CA ASP A 149 0.23 -11.57 -4.09
C ASP A 149 0.43 -12.97 -4.66
N THR A 150 1.40 -13.12 -5.59
CA THR A 150 1.58 -14.34 -6.37
C THR A 150 1.88 -15.57 -5.53
N ALA A 151 2.47 -15.43 -4.34
CA ALA A 151 2.71 -16.54 -3.41
C ALA A 151 1.56 -16.80 -2.44
N SER A 152 0.63 -15.84 -2.27
CA SER A 152 -0.46 -15.91 -1.29
C SER A 152 -1.65 -16.73 -1.79
N PRO A 153 -2.32 -17.52 -0.92
CA PRO A 153 -3.49 -18.30 -1.31
C PRO A 153 -4.68 -17.38 -1.61
N ARG A 154 -5.49 -17.76 -2.60
CA ARG A 154 -6.65 -17.01 -3.07
C ARG A 154 -7.88 -17.26 -2.19
N LEU A 155 -7.76 -16.96 -0.90
CA LEU A 155 -8.86 -17.06 0.05
C LEU A 155 -9.76 -15.81 -0.05
N VAL A 156 -11.06 -15.97 0.20
CA VAL A 156 -12.05 -14.89 0.14
C VAL A 156 -12.89 -14.82 1.43
N GLY A 157 -13.50 -13.67 1.62
CA GLY A 157 -14.49 -13.44 2.67
C GLY A 157 -13.97 -13.74 4.07
N ARG A 158 -14.80 -14.42 4.85
CA ARG A 158 -14.50 -14.80 6.22
C ARG A 158 -13.28 -15.73 6.34
N GLU A 159 -13.09 -16.63 5.38
CA GLU A 159 -11.96 -17.57 5.38
C GLU A 159 -10.63 -16.85 5.25
N ALA A 160 -10.54 -15.84 4.38
CA ALA A 160 -9.35 -14.99 4.26
C ALA A 160 -9.02 -14.29 5.57
N MET A 161 -10.03 -13.72 6.23
CA MET A 161 -9.88 -13.03 7.52
C MET A 161 -9.45 -14.01 8.64
N MET A 162 -10.11 -15.16 8.74
CA MET A 162 -9.76 -16.17 9.75
C MET A 162 -8.35 -16.71 9.57
N TYR A 163 -7.95 -16.96 8.32
CA TYR A 163 -6.60 -17.42 8.00
C TYR A 163 -5.55 -16.37 8.37
N ALA A 164 -5.75 -15.10 7.99
CA ALA A 164 -4.84 -14.01 8.33
C ALA A 164 -4.68 -13.80 9.84
N SER A 165 -5.73 -14.08 10.62
CA SER A 165 -5.75 -13.95 12.09
C SER A 165 -5.28 -15.21 12.82
N SER A 166 -4.88 -16.28 12.11
CA SER A 166 -4.37 -17.52 12.71
C SER A 166 -2.86 -17.45 12.95
N GLU A 167 -2.34 -18.25 13.88
CA GLU A 167 -0.90 -18.31 14.21
C GLU A 167 -0.01 -18.70 13.03
N SER A 168 -0.52 -19.49 12.10
CA SER A 168 0.19 -19.98 10.92
C SER A 168 -0.15 -19.22 9.64
N GLY A 169 -1.12 -18.29 9.72
CA GLY A 169 -1.63 -17.56 8.55
C GLY A 169 -0.79 -16.34 8.23
N THR A 170 -0.26 -16.29 7.03
CA THR A 170 0.27 -15.06 6.42
C THR A 170 -0.53 -14.79 5.17
N LEU A 171 -1.29 -13.71 5.15
CA LEU A 171 -2.04 -13.28 3.99
C LEU A 171 -1.74 -11.80 3.74
N ASP A 172 -1.14 -11.50 2.60
CA ASP A 172 -0.74 -10.13 2.28
C ASP A 172 -1.93 -9.25 1.90
N SER A 173 -3.04 -9.83 1.41
CA SER A 173 -4.22 -9.08 0.99
C SER A 173 -5.52 -9.73 1.43
N LEU A 174 -6.24 -9.05 2.32
CA LEU A 174 -7.57 -9.42 2.77
C LEU A 174 -8.62 -9.18 1.67
N ASP A 175 -9.78 -9.82 1.83
CA ASP A 175 -10.94 -9.55 0.97
C ASP A 175 -11.67 -8.30 1.45
N SER A 176 -11.61 -7.24 0.66
CA SER A 176 -12.25 -5.95 0.95
C SER A 176 -13.78 -5.98 0.89
N THR A 177 -14.39 -7.06 0.41
CA THR A 177 -15.85 -7.22 0.34
C THR A 177 -16.45 -7.80 1.63
N TYR A 178 -15.62 -8.41 2.47
CA TYR A 178 -16.05 -9.00 3.73
C TYR A 178 -16.03 -7.96 4.87
N THR A 179 -17.16 -7.80 5.54
CA THR A 179 -17.27 -6.98 6.75
C THR A 179 -17.22 -7.89 7.99
N PRO A 180 -16.13 -7.82 8.80
CA PRO A 180 -16.01 -8.63 10.01
C PRO A 180 -17.07 -8.29 11.06
N THR A 181 -17.48 -9.25 11.88
CA THR A 181 -18.17 -8.97 13.14
C THR A 181 -17.24 -8.20 14.09
N ILE A 182 -17.75 -7.61 15.14
CA ILE A 182 -16.90 -6.88 16.11
C ILE A 182 -15.86 -7.79 16.77
N ASP A 183 -16.21 -9.01 17.11
CA ASP A 183 -15.26 -9.95 17.69
C ASP A 183 -14.18 -10.38 16.69
N GLU A 184 -14.52 -10.54 15.43
CA GLU A 184 -13.57 -10.80 14.35
C GLU A 184 -12.68 -9.59 14.09
N TRP A 185 -13.25 -8.38 14.10
CA TRP A 185 -12.51 -7.14 13.94
C TRP A 185 -11.47 -6.93 15.03
N LYS A 186 -11.85 -7.15 16.30
CA LYS A 186 -10.92 -7.07 17.45
C LYS A 186 -9.73 -8.03 17.33
N LYS A 187 -9.93 -9.20 16.73
CA LYS A 187 -8.84 -10.14 16.41
C LYS A 187 -8.00 -9.66 15.23
N LEU A 188 -8.68 -9.19 14.17
CA LEU A 188 -8.02 -8.79 12.93
C LEU A 188 -7.06 -7.62 13.14
N ILE A 189 -7.43 -6.60 13.93
CA ILE A 189 -6.60 -5.41 14.17
C ILE A 189 -5.32 -5.70 14.96
N THR A 190 -5.18 -6.88 15.56
CA THR A 190 -3.94 -7.28 16.25
C THR A 190 -2.84 -7.79 15.31
N VAL A 191 -3.18 -8.05 14.04
CA VAL A 191 -2.24 -8.60 13.04
C VAL A 191 -1.92 -7.61 11.93
N GLU A 192 -2.19 -6.31 12.15
CA GLU A 192 -1.93 -5.24 11.19
C GLU A 192 -2.48 -5.57 9.78
N PRO A 193 -3.81 -5.62 9.63
CA PRO A 193 -4.46 -6.07 8.40
C PRO A 193 -4.12 -5.17 7.22
N ARG A 194 -4.02 -5.80 6.03
CA ARG A 194 -3.74 -5.14 4.76
C ARG A 194 -4.76 -5.54 3.70
N TRP A 195 -5.05 -4.59 2.81
CA TRP A 195 -5.84 -4.80 1.60
C TRP A 195 -5.05 -4.25 0.42
N ILE A 196 -4.74 -5.09 -0.54
CA ILE A 196 -4.01 -4.68 -1.74
C ILE A 196 -4.96 -4.66 -2.91
N PHE A 197 -4.87 -3.60 -3.69
CA PHE A 197 -5.66 -3.40 -4.90
C PHE A 197 -4.74 -3.13 -6.09
N TYR A 198 -5.30 -3.29 -7.26
CA TYR A 198 -4.67 -2.99 -8.53
C TYR A 198 -5.66 -2.28 -9.46
N ALA A 199 -5.19 -1.25 -10.17
CA ALA A 199 -5.91 -0.57 -11.24
C ALA A 199 -4.93 0.06 -12.22
N ASP A 200 -5.07 -0.21 -13.51
CA ASP A 200 -4.37 0.45 -14.62
C ASP A 200 -2.85 0.63 -14.40
N GLY A 201 -2.16 -0.44 -14.00
CA GLY A 201 -0.71 -0.41 -13.80
C GLY A 201 -0.25 0.17 -12.47
N VAL A 202 -1.16 0.37 -11.52
CA VAL A 202 -0.87 0.89 -10.19
C VAL A 202 -1.36 -0.08 -9.12
N PHE A 203 -0.55 -0.27 -8.10
CA PHE A 203 -0.91 -0.97 -6.87
C PHE A 203 -1.28 0.03 -5.79
N LEU A 204 -2.28 -0.31 -4.99
CA LEU A 204 -2.66 0.41 -3.79
C LEU A 204 -2.68 -0.57 -2.63
N THR A 205 -1.89 -0.29 -1.60
CA THR A 205 -1.92 -1.03 -0.33
C THR A 205 -2.52 -0.15 0.74
N LEU A 206 -3.62 -0.58 1.35
CA LEU A 206 -4.18 0.03 2.55
C LEU A 206 -3.79 -0.84 3.74
N SER A 207 -3.08 -0.25 4.69
CA SER A 207 -2.65 -0.89 5.94
C SER A 207 -3.31 -0.21 7.13
N LEU A 208 -3.58 -0.97 8.18
CA LEU A 208 -4.18 -0.47 9.40
C LEU A 208 -3.34 -0.88 10.60
N SER A 209 -2.94 0.10 11.41
CA SER A 209 -2.32 -0.10 12.71
C SER A 209 -3.26 0.34 13.82
N TYR A 210 -3.39 -0.50 14.84
CA TYR A 210 -4.21 -0.26 16.01
C TYR A 210 -3.35 -0.14 17.27
N GLN A 211 -3.67 0.86 18.09
CA GLN A 211 -3.09 1.00 19.42
C GLN A 211 -4.21 1.17 20.47
N SER A 212 -4.16 0.37 21.51
CA SER A 212 -5.09 0.49 22.64
C SER A 212 -4.95 1.84 23.35
N SER A 213 -6.07 2.45 23.70
CA SER A 213 -6.13 3.65 24.54
C SER A 213 -6.05 3.35 26.04
N GLY A 214 -5.98 2.06 26.42
CA GLY A 214 -6.16 1.60 27.80
C GLY A 214 -7.60 1.22 28.14
N SER A 215 -8.56 1.53 27.25
CA SER A 215 -9.95 1.07 27.34
C SER A 215 -10.17 -0.10 26.37
N PRO A 216 -10.92 -1.16 26.74
CA PRO A 216 -11.15 -2.31 25.87
C PRO A 216 -12.03 -2.01 24.65
N ASP A 217 -12.74 -0.89 24.64
CA ASP A 217 -13.77 -0.57 23.64
C ASP A 217 -13.36 0.54 22.67
N ILE A 218 -12.27 1.28 22.94
CA ILE A 218 -11.79 2.38 22.12
C ILE A 218 -10.28 2.33 21.92
N GLY A 219 -9.81 2.87 20.81
CA GLY A 219 -8.38 2.96 20.52
C GLY A 219 -8.03 3.94 19.41
N TYR A 220 -6.73 3.98 19.09
CA TYR A 220 -6.16 4.77 18.01
C TYR A 220 -6.12 3.90 16.75
N TYR A 221 -6.60 4.44 15.64
CA TYR A 221 -6.62 3.78 14.33
C TYR A 221 -5.83 4.59 13.31
N LEU A 222 -4.56 4.26 13.18
CA LEU A 222 -3.68 4.85 12.17
C LEU A 222 -3.79 4.05 10.88
N THR A 223 -3.98 4.73 9.78
CA THR A 223 -4.14 4.13 8.47
C THR A 223 -3.08 4.67 7.53
N ASP A 224 -2.57 3.79 6.69
CA ASP A 224 -1.63 4.12 5.64
C ASP A 224 -2.18 3.67 4.28
N ILE A 225 -2.10 4.53 3.28
CA ILE A 225 -2.28 4.16 1.88
C ILE A 225 -0.98 4.40 1.15
N GLN A 226 -0.40 3.31 0.64
CA GLN A 226 0.68 3.38 -0.32
C GLN A 226 0.14 3.13 -1.72
N VAL A 227 0.45 4.02 -2.67
CA VAL A 227 0.25 3.77 -4.09
C VAL A 227 1.60 3.71 -4.79
N SER A 228 1.79 2.72 -5.67
CA SER A 228 3.04 2.52 -6.40
C SER A 228 2.77 2.11 -7.83
N THR A 229 3.63 2.53 -8.75
CA THR A 229 3.56 2.05 -10.13
C THR A 229 3.90 0.56 -10.20
N ALA A 230 3.43 -0.14 -11.23
CA ALA A 230 3.82 -1.54 -11.44
C ALA A 230 5.34 -1.69 -11.63
N SER A 231 6.02 -0.67 -12.14
CA SER A 231 7.47 -0.65 -12.22
C SER A 231 8.11 -0.67 -10.83
N ASP A 232 7.72 0.25 -9.95
CA ASP A 232 8.20 0.30 -8.56
C ASP A 232 7.90 -1.01 -7.81
N HIS A 233 6.70 -1.56 -8.00
CA HIS A 233 6.28 -2.81 -7.36
C HIS A 233 7.11 -4.04 -7.77
N TYR A 234 7.47 -4.17 -9.07
CA TYR A 234 8.12 -5.39 -9.59
C TYR A 234 9.62 -5.27 -9.81
N THR A 235 10.18 -4.08 -10.01
CA THR A 235 11.64 -3.96 -10.22
C THR A 235 12.49 -4.49 -9.06
N PRO A 236 12.03 -4.53 -7.81
CA PRO A 236 12.75 -5.19 -6.71
C PRO A 236 13.00 -6.70 -6.91
N TYR A 237 12.27 -7.36 -7.78
CA TYR A 237 12.55 -8.77 -8.15
C TYR A 237 13.81 -8.91 -9.01
N PHE A 238 14.29 -7.82 -9.61
CA PHE A 238 15.39 -7.79 -10.60
C PHE A 238 16.60 -6.98 -10.10
N THR A 239 16.98 -7.15 -8.83
CA THR A 239 18.07 -6.37 -8.20
C THR A 239 19.47 -6.71 -8.72
N ASP A 240 19.62 -7.83 -9.38
CA ASP A 240 20.88 -8.37 -9.88
C ASP A 240 21.40 -7.70 -11.16
N SER A 241 20.53 -6.96 -11.90
CA SER A 241 20.89 -6.38 -13.19
C SER A 241 20.01 -5.19 -13.58
N VAL A 242 20.64 -4.08 -13.97
CA VAL A 242 19.96 -2.90 -14.52
C VAL A 242 19.19 -3.25 -15.82
N GLU A 243 19.80 -4.11 -16.66
CA GLU A 243 19.17 -4.55 -17.92
C GLU A 243 17.92 -5.40 -17.66
N ARG A 244 17.95 -6.29 -16.67
CA ARG A 244 16.77 -7.08 -16.28
C ARG A 244 15.67 -6.17 -15.71
N ARG A 245 16.01 -5.17 -14.90
CA ARG A 245 15.04 -4.18 -14.41
C ARG A 245 14.34 -3.45 -15.55
N LYS A 246 15.06 -2.98 -16.56
CA LYS A 246 14.48 -2.33 -17.76
C LYS A 246 13.53 -3.26 -18.53
N ASN A 247 13.79 -4.56 -18.51
CA ASN A 247 13.00 -5.57 -19.21
C ASN A 247 12.01 -6.33 -18.31
N TRP A 248 11.73 -5.81 -17.10
CA TRP A 248 10.95 -6.51 -16.08
C TRP A 248 9.62 -7.07 -16.59
N LYS A 249 8.87 -6.33 -17.41
CA LYS A 249 7.58 -6.80 -17.96
C LYS A 249 7.69 -8.08 -18.74
N LYS A 250 8.77 -8.26 -19.51
CA LYS A 250 8.99 -9.46 -20.30
C LYS A 250 9.46 -10.65 -19.47
N LEU A 251 10.16 -10.38 -18.38
CA LEU A 251 10.78 -11.39 -17.53
C LEU A 251 9.91 -11.81 -16.35
N LEU A 252 8.93 -10.99 -15.98
CA LEU A 252 8.18 -11.13 -14.73
C LEU A 252 7.46 -12.47 -14.62
N SER A 253 6.84 -12.94 -15.70
CA SER A 253 6.11 -14.20 -15.66
C SER A 253 7.01 -15.37 -15.28
N ASP A 254 8.23 -15.43 -15.81
CA ASP A 254 9.19 -16.49 -15.46
C ASP A 254 9.73 -16.31 -14.03
N GLU A 255 10.00 -15.06 -13.62
CA GLU A 255 10.46 -14.73 -12.27
C GLU A 255 9.43 -15.14 -11.20
N LEU A 256 8.14 -14.98 -11.48
CA LEU A 256 7.05 -15.33 -10.56
C LEU A 256 6.68 -16.83 -10.56
N LYS A 257 7.30 -17.66 -11.41
CA LYS A 257 6.98 -19.09 -11.47
C LYS A 257 7.17 -19.82 -10.12
N PRO A 258 8.26 -19.63 -9.37
CA PRO A 258 8.41 -20.25 -8.05
C PRO A 258 7.30 -19.86 -7.06
N ALA A 259 6.91 -18.58 -7.07
CA ALA A 259 5.82 -18.08 -6.21
C ALA A 259 4.48 -18.72 -6.57
N ARG A 260 4.18 -18.91 -7.85
CA ARG A 260 2.96 -19.62 -8.29
C ARG A 260 2.96 -21.09 -7.87
N GLU A 261 4.12 -21.76 -7.92
CA GLU A 261 4.25 -23.14 -7.45
C GLU A 261 4.05 -23.25 -5.94
N GLU A 262 4.59 -22.30 -5.17
CA GLU A 262 4.38 -22.20 -3.72
C GLU A 262 2.89 -21.99 -3.39
N ARG A 263 2.23 -21.03 -4.06
CA ARG A 263 0.78 -20.82 -3.95
C ARG A 263 0.01 -22.12 -4.18
N SER A 264 0.33 -22.84 -5.26
CA SER A 264 -0.38 -24.07 -5.62
C SER A 264 -0.27 -25.14 -4.54
N LYS A 265 0.89 -25.31 -3.92
CA LYS A 265 1.11 -26.24 -2.79
C LYS A 265 0.27 -25.80 -1.59
N LYS A 266 0.36 -24.52 -1.21
CA LYS A 266 -0.36 -23.97 -0.08
C LYS A 266 -1.89 -24.08 -0.25
N GLU A 267 -2.40 -23.79 -1.44
CA GLU A 267 -3.84 -23.93 -1.74
C GLU A 267 -4.29 -25.40 -1.72
N ALA A 268 -3.46 -26.35 -2.12
CA ALA A 268 -3.77 -27.77 -2.01
C ALA A 268 -3.88 -28.19 -0.53
N GLU A 269 -2.96 -27.75 0.32
CA GLU A 269 -3.00 -28.00 1.76
C GLU A 269 -4.26 -27.37 2.41
N LEU A 270 -4.55 -26.11 2.10
CA LEU A 270 -5.72 -25.42 2.64
C LEU A 270 -7.05 -26.07 2.24
N LYS A 271 -7.15 -26.60 1.02
CA LYS A 271 -8.32 -27.40 0.60
C LYS A 271 -8.53 -28.64 1.48
N THR A 272 -7.47 -29.31 1.91
CA THR A 272 -7.59 -30.47 2.84
C THR A 272 -8.08 -30.06 4.22
N LEU A 273 -7.87 -28.81 4.60
CA LEU A 273 -8.36 -28.19 5.85
C LEU A 273 -9.77 -27.59 5.71
N GLY A 274 -10.39 -27.71 4.53
CA GLY A 274 -11.75 -27.24 4.28
C GLY A 274 -11.88 -25.80 3.80
N TYR A 275 -10.78 -25.13 3.46
CA TYR A 275 -10.81 -23.77 2.89
C TYR A 275 -11.24 -23.78 1.43
N THR A 276 -11.97 -22.75 1.03
CA THR A 276 -12.42 -22.53 -0.35
C THR A 276 -11.44 -21.61 -1.07
N ILE A 277 -10.91 -22.05 -2.21
CA ILE A 277 -9.99 -21.28 -3.05
C ILE A 277 -10.75 -20.60 -4.18
N ASP A 278 -10.60 -19.30 -4.32
CA ASP A 278 -11.16 -18.54 -5.44
C ASP A 278 -10.45 -18.88 -6.76
N ALA A 279 -11.11 -19.75 -7.53
CA ALA A 279 -10.63 -20.11 -8.86
C ALA A 279 -10.94 -19.04 -9.93
N THR A 280 -11.72 -18.02 -9.59
CA THR A 280 -12.11 -16.95 -10.54
C THR A 280 -11.18 -15.75 -10.49
N TYR A 281 -10.31 -15.66 -9.49
CA TYR A 281 -9.34 -14.58 -9.36
C TYR A 281 -8.43 -14.50 -10.60
N GLN A 282 -8.32 -13.29 -11.13
CA GLN A 282 -7.44 -12.96 -12.25
C GLN A 282 -6.37 -11.95 -11.80
N PRO A 283 -5.08 -12.30 -11.88
CA PRO A 283 -3.99 -11.37 -11.59
C PRO A 283 -3.87 -10.30 -12.68
N PRO A 284 -3.06 -9.24 -12.45
CA PRO A 284 -2.66 -8.33 -13.51
C PRO A 284 -2.12 -9.07 -14.74
N GLN A 285 -2.45 -8.58 -15.94
CA GLN A 285 -2.17 -9.32 -17.19
C GLN A 285 -0.67 -9.65 -17.39
N PHE A 286 0.24 -8.76 -16.95
CA PHE A 286 1.68 -8.96 -17.11
C PHE A 286 2.28 -10.04 -16.16
N GLU A 287 1.51 -10.54 -15.20
CA GLU A 287 1.87 -11.71 -14.41
C GLU A 287 1.49 -13.03 -15.11
N ALA A 288 0.69 -12.98 -16.16
CA ALA A 288 0.23 -14.17 -16.85
C ALA A 288 1.39 -14.90 -17.54
N PRO A 289 1.42 -16.24 -17.53
CA PRO A 289 2.50 -17.04 -18.14
C PRO A 289 2.72 -16.79 -19.64
N ASP A 290 1.72 -16.29 -20.35
CA ASP A 290 1.74 -16.02 -21.79
C ASP A 290 1.92 -14.53 -22.15
N PHE A 291 2.17 -13.68 -21.16
CA PHE A 291 2.25 -12.24 -21.38
C PHE A 291 3.41 -11.82 -22.29
N SER A 292 4.55 -12.50 -22.21
CA SER A 292 5.75 -12.19 -23.00
C SER A 292 5.52 -12.16 -24.52
N VAL A 293 4.46 -12.82 -25.01
CA VAL A 293 4.10 -12.91 -26.43
C VAL A 293 3.26 -11.70 -26.89
N LYS A 294 2.62 -10.96 -25.97
CA LYS A 294 1.69 -9.86 -26.28
C LYS A 294 2.28 -8.46 -26.07
N ALA A 295 3.48 -8.36 -25.52
CA ALA A 295 4.09 -7.09 -25.11
C ALA A 295 4.42 -6.13 -26.26
N ASP A 296 4.45 -6.59 -27.51
CA ASP A 296 4.78 -5.76 -28.67
C ASP A 296 3.62 -4.87 -29.16
N ASN A 297 2.43 -4.97 -28.55
CA ASN A 297 1.22 -4.25 -28.97
C ASN A 297 0.66 -3.27 -27.90
N VAL A 298 1.37 -2.99 -26.83
CA VAL A 298 0.92 -2.04 -25.79
C VAL A 298 1.83 -0.81 -25.84
N HIS A 299 1.40 0.18 -26.64
CA HIS A 299 1.91 1.55 -26.62
C HIS A 299 1.21 2.39 -25.59
#